data_815466c03d99ef3ed89dd951a6455ead
#
_entry.id   815466c03d99ef3ed89dd951a6455ead
#
_cell.length_a   1.000
_cell.length_b   1.000
_cell.length_c   1.000
_cell.angle_alpha   90.00
_cell.angle_beta   90.00
_cell.angle_gamma   90.00
#
_symmetry.space_group_name_H-M   'P 1'
#
loop_
_entity.id
_entity.type
_entity.pdbx_description
1 polymer ?
#
loop_
_entity_poly.entity_id
_entity_poly.type
_entity_poly.pdbx_seq_one_letter_code
_entity_poly.pdbx_strand_id
1 'polypeptide(L)'
;MGSLYVDTNDLLPHLGPLIITIGDIVTSHFESAGISPDVSIIDHLTNREPVDFLPPLQTIDFFTELKNPPGVLTHELVQAINQAINHQDGSSQILVIGEEDLATLPAIMLAPVKSSIIYGQPNMGMVHVIVTSATKQDAWNLLSQFDGNIDSIFPMIS
;
A
#
# COMPACT_ATOMS: atom_id res chain seq x y z
N MET A 1 12.55 9.09 1.37
CA MET A 1 12.34 7.93 0.50
C MET A 1 11.21 8.14 -0.51
N GLY A 2 10.62 9.28 -0.58
CA GLY A 2 9.57 9.58 -1.55
C GLY A 2 9.34 11.06 -1.70
N SER A 3 8.45 11.42 -2.62
CA SER A 3 8.09 12.81 -2.89
C SER A 3 6.70 13.11 -2.37
N LEU A 4 6.54 14.25 -1.73
CA LEU A 4 5.26 14.68 -1.16
C LEU A 4 4.44 15.45 -2.19
N TYR A 5 3.16 15.10 -2.29
CA TYR A 5 2.20 15.76 -3.18
C TYR A 5 0.94 16.14 -2.39
N VAL A 6 0.45 17.33 -2.64
CA VAL A 6 -0.81 17.79 -2.02
C VAL A 6 -1.98 17.57 -2.97
N ASP A 7 -1.74 17.69 -4.27
CA ASP A 7 -2.75 17.53 -5.30
C ASP A 7 -2.50 16.25 -6.11
N THR A 8 -3.53 15.43 -6.24
CA THR A 8 -3.44 14.20 -7.02
C THR A 8 -3.05 14.48 -8.47
N ASN A 9 -3.53 15.57 -9.04
CA ASN A 9 -3.22 15.92 -10.43
C ASN A 9 -1.74 16.12 -10.68
N ASP A 10 -1.01 16.62 -9.69
CA ASP A 10 0.44 16.83 -9.82
C ASP A 10 1.19 15.50 -9.77
N LEU A 11 0.61 14.51 -9.12
CA LEU A 11 1.20 13.19 -8.98
C LEU A 11 1.01 12.32 -10.22
N LEU A 12 -0.14 12.45 -10.89
CA LEU A 12 -0.53 11.56 -11.98
C LEU A 12 0.52 11.36 -13.08
N PRO A 13 1.22 12.41 -13.56
CA PRO A 13 2.21 12.23 -14.63
C PRO A 13 3.41 11.36 -14.25
N HIS A 14 3.60 11.13 -12.95
CA HIS A 14 4.77 10.42 -12.43
C HIS A 14 4.48 8.96 -12.09
N LEU A 15 3.25 8.49 -12.30
CA LEU A 15 2.85 7.14 -11.92
C LEU A 15 3.51 6.07 -12.81
N GLY A 16 3.95 5.00 -12.16
CA GLY A 16 4.51 3.86 -12.85
C GLY A 16 3.44 2.87 -13.32
N PRO A 17 3.86 1.74 -13.91
CA PRO A 17 2.93 0.77 -14.49
C PRO A 17 2.10 0.00 -13.47
N LEU A 18 2.60 -0.17 -12.24
CA LEU A 18 1.84 -0.80 -11.16
C LEU A 18 1.62 0.24 -10.06
N ILE A 19 0.38 0.41 -9.64
CA ILE A 19 0.00 1.43 -8.67
C ILE A 19 -0.54 0.76 -7.42
N ILE A 20 0.11 1.01 -6.29
CA ILE A 20 -0.31 0.50 -4.98
C ILE A 20 -0.60 1.69 -4.08
N THR A 21 -1.83 1.80 -3.60
CA THR A 21 -2.21 2.84 -2.64
C THR A 21 -2.37 2.24 -1.26
N ILE A 22 -1.90 2.97 -0.24
CA ILE A 22 -1.98 2.54 1.15
C ILE A 22 -2.68 3.62 1.95
N GLY A 23 -3.83 3.27 2.48
CA GLY A 23 -4.70 4.18 3.21
C GLY A 23 -5.97 4.46 2.43
N ASP A 24 -7.07 4.65 3.15
CA ASP A 24 -8.37 4.88 2.53
C ASP A 24 -8.48 6.27 1.91
N ILE A 25 -7.87 7.28 2.53
CA ILE A 25 -7.93 8.64 2.01
C ILE A 25 -7.20 8.72 0.67
N VAL A 26 -6.00 8.16 0.59
CA VAL A 26 -5.22 8.13 -0.65
C VAL A 26 -5.98 7.36 -1.74
N THR A 27 -6.53 6.21 -1.38
CA THR A 27 -7.31 5.38 -2.32
C THR A 27 -8.51 6.16 -2.85
N SER A 28 -9.21 6.86 -1.96
CA SER A 28 -10.35 7.69 -2.33
C SER A 28 -9.96 8.82 -3.28
N HIS A 29 -8.82 9.47 -3.03
CA HIS A 29 -8.30 10.53 -3.91
C HIS A 29 -8.04 10.01 -5.32
N PHE A 30 -7.48 8.81 -5.42
CA PHE A 30 -7.22 8.20 -6.73
C PHE A 30 -8.50 7.85 -7.45
N GLU A 31 -9.46 7.26 -6.74
CA GLU A 31 -10.76 6.94 -7.33
C GLU A 31 -11.49 8.19 -7.81
N SER A 32 -11.41 9.28 -7.03
CA SER A 32 -12.01 10.56 -7.41
C SER A 32 -11.35 11.14 -8.65
N ALA A 33 -10.09 10.84 -8.87
CA ALA A 33 -9.37 11.27 -10.07
C ALA A 33 -9.59 10.34 -11.28
N GLY A 34 -10.41 9.29 -11.11
CA GLY A 34 -10.71 8.35 -12.18
C GLY A 34 -9.66 7.27 -12.36
N ILE A 35 -8.81 7.05 -11.37
CA ILE A 35 -7.75 6.06 -11.44
C ILE A 35 -8.02 4.95 -10.45
N SER A 36 -8.04 3.71 -10.96
CA SER A 36 -8.15 2.53 -10.11
C SER A 36 -6.75 2.01 -9.78
N PRO A 37 -6.36 2.00 -8.52
CA PRO A 37 -5.11 1.36 -8.15
C PRO A 37 -5.13 -0.14 -8.48
N ASP A 38 -3.99 -0.68 -8.83
CA ASP A 38 -3.87 -2.13 -9.02
C ASP A 38 -4.02 -2.87 -7.70
N VAL A 39 -3.46 -2.29 -6.63
CA VAL A 39 -3.61 -2.81 -5.28
C VAL A 39 -3.94 -1.64 -4.36
N SER A 40 -4.98 -1.79 -3.55
CA SER A 40 -5.29 -0.83 -2.50
C SER A 40 -5.32 -1.53 -1.15
N ILE A 41 -4.61 -0.94 -0.19
CA ILE A 41 -4.54 -1.46 1.18
C ILE A 41 -5.18 -0.42 2.07
N ILE A 42 -6.30 -0.77 2.69
CA ILE A 42 -7.05 0.17 3.53
C ILE A 42 -7.29 -0.44 4.89
N ASP A 43 -7.44 0.40 5.91
CA ASP A 43 -7.88 -0.10 7.21
C ASP A 43 -9.35 0.22 7.42
N HIS A 44 -9.97 -0.53 8.33
CA HIS A 44 -11.39 -0.40 8.60
C HIS A 44 -11.69 0.82 9.46
N LEU A 45 -10.68 1.30 10.18
CA LEU A 45 -10.86 2.37 11.14
C LEU A 45 -10.07 3.58 10.72
N THR A 46 -10.52 4.22 9.68
CA THR A 46 -9.94 5.49 9.42
C THR A 46 -10.40 6.45 10.43
N ASN A 47 -9.54 6.61 11.37
CA ASN A 47 -9.71 7.71 12.19
C ASN A 47 -10.99 7.94 12.66
N ARG A 48 -11.58 6.92 12.77
CA ARG A 48 -12.43 7.05 13.31
C ARG A 48 -13.74 6.80 13.11
N GLU A 49 -14.46 7.36 12.62
CA GLU A 49 -15.83 7.14 12.36
C GLU A 49 -15.97 6.19 11.21
N PRO A 50 -16.94 5.24 11.23
CA PRO A 50 -17.24 4.48 10.03
C PRO A 50 -17.59 5.51 8.98
N VAL A 51 -16.68 5.73 8.10
CA VAL A 51 -16.93 6.55 6.95
C VAL A 51 -17.98 5.80 6.16
N ASP A 52 -19.06 6.49 5.86
CA ASP A 52 -19.98 5.99 4.86
C ASP A 52 -19.17 5.85 3.59
N PHE A 53 -18.74 4.65 3.33
CA PHE A 53 -18.04 4.38 2.09
C PHE A 53 -18.99 4.64 0.94
N LEU A 54 -18.69 5.68 0.22
CA LEU A 54 -19.20 5.76 -1.13
C LEU A 54 -18.71 4.49 -1.82
N PRO A 55 -19.60 3.75 -2.48
CA PRO A 55 -19.16 2.56 -3.20
C PRO A 55 -18.05 2.95 -4.15
N PRO A 56 -17.00 2.15 -4.25
CA PRO A 56 -15.90 2.44 -5.17
C PRO A 56 -16.46 2.64 -6.55
N LEU A 57 -15.95 3.67 -7.23
CA LEU A 57 -16.38 3.98 -8.60
C LEU A 57 -16.03 2.86 -9.57
N GLN A 58 -15.16 1.95 -9.16
CA GLN A 58 -14.69 0.85 -9.99
C GLN A 58 -14.84 -0.47 -9.27
N THR A 59 -15.06 -1.52 -10.03
CA THR A 59 -15.21 -2.86 -9.50
C THR A 59 -13.88 -3.36 -9.00
N ILE A 60 -13.87 -3.87 -7.77
CA ILE A 60 -12.71 -4.54 -7.20
C ILE A 60 -12.83 -6.02 -7.55
N ASP A 61 -11.84 -6.57 -8.24
CA ASP A 61 -11.90 -7.94 -8.72
C ASP A 61 -11.52 -8.95 -7.64
N PHE A 62 -10.60 -8.57 -6.75
CA PHE A 62 -10.14 -9.45 -5.68
C PHE A 62 -10.15 -8.70 -4.36
N PHE A 63 -10.75 -9.30 -3.36
CA PHE A 63 -10.88 -8.69 -2.04
C PHE A 63 -10.37 -9.65 -0.97
N THR A 64 -9.53 -9.15 -0.08
CA THR A 64 -8.99 -9.92 1.04
C THR A 64 -9.16 -9.11 2.32
N GLU A 65 -9.67 -9.76 3.37
CA GLU A 65 -9.77 -9.15 4.69
C GLU A 65 -8.87 -9.90 5.66
N LEU A 66 -8.11 -9.17 6.46
CA LEU A 66 -7.22 -9.79 7.44
C LEU A 66 -7.02 -8.88 8.65
N LYS A 67 -6.45 -9.43 9.71
CA LYS A 67 -6.14 -8.69 10.92
C LYS A 67 -4.65 -8.40 10.99
N ASN A 68 -4.30 -7.17 11.35
CA ASN A 68 -2.91 -6.77 11.57
C ASN A 68 -2.86 -5.79 12.74
N PRO A 69 -2.51 -6.26 13.94
CA PRO A 69 -2.49 -5.40 15.13
C PRO A 69 -1.55 -4.20 14.97
N PRO A 70 -1.79 -3.11 15.70
CA PRO A 70 -0.91 -1.93 15.66
C PRO A 70 0.54 -2.27 16.00
N GLY A 71 1.46 -1.66 15.26
CA GLY A 71 2.89 -1.81 15.51
C GLY A 71 3.48 -3.16 15.12
N VAL A 72 2.70 -4.00 14.46
CA VAL A 72 3.12 -5.34 14.07
C VAL A 72 3.01 -5.49 12.56
N LEU A 73 3.87 -6.29 11.99
CA LEU A 73 3.78 -6.68 10.59
C LEU A 73 3.57 -8.19 10.55
N THR A 74 2.33 -8.61 10.28
CA THR A 74 2.00 -10.04 10.32
C THR A 74 2.37 -10.73 9.01
N HIS A 75 2.59 -12.03 9.10
CA HIS A 75 2.85 -12.85 7.92
C HIS A 75 1.65 -12.83 6.95
N GLU A 76 0.43 -12.81 7.50
CA GLU A 76 -0.78 -12.76 6.69
C GLU A 76 -0.85 -11.51 5.84
N LEU A 77 -0.47 -10.35 6.39
CA LEU A 77 -0.46 -9.11 5.63
C LEU A 77 0.57 -9.15 4.51
N VAL A 78 1.78 -9.59 4.82
CA VAL A 78 2.85 -9.69 3.82
C VAL A 78 2.45 -10.65 2.70
N GLN A 79 1.87 -11.80 3.06
CA GLN A 79 1.43 -12.78 2.08
C GLN A 79 0.32 -12.24 1.19
N ALA A 80 -0.65 -11.51 1.78
CA ALA A 80 -1.74 -10.91 1.02
C ALA A 80 -1.21 -9.87 0.01
N ILE A 81 -0.24 -9.04 0.44
CA ILE A 81 0.37 -8.06 -0.44
C ILE A 81 1.09 -8.76 -1.60
N ASN A 82 1.83 -9.83 -1.31
CA ASN A 82 2.53 -10.57 -2.34
C ASN A 82 1.57 -11.18 -3.36
N GLN A 83 0.48 -11.76 -2.89
CA GLN A 83 -0.53 -12.33 -3.77
C GLN A 83 -1.20 -11.26 -4.63
N ALA A 84 -1.52 -10.12 -4.03
CA ALA A 84 -2.16 -9.02 -4.75
C ALA A 84 -1.26 -8.46 -5.85
N ILE A 85 0.02 -8.28 -5.56
CA ILE A 85 0.98 -7.78 -6.54
C ILE A 85 1.15 -8.75 -7.71
N ASN A 86 1.09 -10.03 -7.44
CA ASN A 86 1.26 -11.04 -8.48
C ASN A 86 -0.03 -11.34 -9.25
N HIS A 87 -1.14 -10.74 -8.85
CA HIS A 87 -2.41 -10.93 -9.52
C HIS A 87 -2.55 -9.89 -10.62
N GLN A 88 -2.39 -10.28 -11.86
CA GLN A 88 -2.30 -9.35 -12.97
C GLN A 88 -3.64 -9.11 -13.70
N ASP A 89 -4.69 -9.80 -13.31
CA ASP A 89 -5.96 -9.78 -14.03
C ASP A 89 -7.02 -8.91 -13.40
N GLY A 90 -6.65 -7.80 -12.78
CA GLY A 90 -7.63 -6.89 -12.22
C GLY A 90 -7.12 -6.18 -10.97
N SER A 91 -8.00 -5.47 -10.30
CA SER A 91 -7.64 -4.72 -9.10
C SER A 91 -7.87 -5.56 -7.84
N SER A 92 -6.95 -5.41 -6.89
CA SER A 92 -7.02 -6.11 -5.61
C SER A 92 -7.18 -5.10 -4.48
N GLN A 93 -7.99 -5.44 -3.49
CA GLN A 93 -8.11 -4.63 -2.29
C GLN A 93 -7.86 -5.49 -1.05
N ILE A 94 -7.03 -4.99 -0.16
CA ILE A 94 -6.76 -5.62 1.13
C ILE A 94 -7.35 -4.74 2.22
N LEU A 95 -8.34 -5.27 2.94
CA LEU A 95 -8.92 -4.58 4.08
C LEU A 95 -8.23 -5.09 5.34
N VAL A 96 -7.56 -4.19 6.04
CA VAL A 96 -6.82 -4.52 7.25
C VAL A 96 -7.67 -4.13 8.46
N ILE A 97 -7.94 -5.10 9.32
CA ILE A 97 -8.55 -4.83 10.61
C ILE A 97 -7.41 -4.60 11.59
N GLY A 98 -7.17 -3.32 11.91
CA GLY A 98 -6.04 -2.90 12.73
C GLY A 98 -5.30 -1.74 12.08
N GLU A 99 -4.01 -1.90 11.85
CA GLU A 99 -3.18 -0.85 11.24
C GLU A 99 -2.49 -1.34 9.98
N GLU A 100 -2.54 -0.51 8.94
CA GLU A 100 -1.87 -0.78 7.67
C GLU A 100 -0.59 0.04 7.48
N ASP A 101 -0.23 0.90 8.41
CA ASP A 101 0.89 1.85 8.25
C ASP A 101 2.20 1.17 7.85
N LEU A 102 2.46 0.02 8.40
CA LEU A 102 3.70 -0.71 8.11
C LEU A 102 3.66 -1.43 6.77
N ALA A 103 2.50 -1.48 6.11
CA ALA A 103 2.36 -2.17 4.83
C ALA A 103 3.19 -1.54 3.72
N THR A 104 3.56 -0.26 3.85
CA THR A 104 4.40 0.44 2.88
C THR A 104 5.72 -0.30 2.66
N LEU A 105 6.33 -0.79 3.73
CA LEU A 105 7.64 -1.43 3.65
C LEU A 105 7.61 -2.74 2.84
N PRO A 106 6.74 -3.71 3.17
CA PRO A 106 6.67 -4.92 2.34
C PRO A 106 6.18 -4.63 0.92
N ALA A 107 5.31 -3.63 0.73
CA ALA A 107 4.87 -3.27 -0.61
C ALA A 107 6.05 -2.83 -1.48
N ILE A 108 6.94 -2.00 -0.94
CA ILE A 108 8.14 -1.58 -1.67
C ILE A 108 9.03 -2.78 -1.98
N MET A 109 9.20 -3.67 -1.02
CA MET A 109 10.09 -4.81 -1.19
C MET A 109 9.56 -5.84 -2.19
N LEU A 110 8.26 -6.03 -2.23
CA LEU A 110 7.63 -7.06 -3.07
C LEU A 110 7.28 -6.58 -4.47
N ALA A 111 7.07 -5.28 -4.64
CA ALA A 111 6.65 -4.74 -5.92
C ALA A 111 7.80 -4.72 -6.94
N PRO A 112 7.49 -4.86 -8.23
CA PRO A 112 8.51 -4.72 -9.26
C PRO A 112 9.12 -3.33 -9.29
N VAL A 113 10.36 -3.23 -9.72
CA VAL A 113 11.01 -1.94 -9.94
C VAL A 113 10.16 -1.11 -10.91
N LYS A 114 10.06 0.19 -10.67
CA LYS A 114 9.24 1.18 -11.37
C LYS A 114 7.80 1.25 -10.92
N SER A 115 7.37 0.40 -9.98
CA SER A 115 6.03 0.51 -9.40
C SER A 115 5.91 1.80 -8.59
N SER A 116 4.68 2.28 -8.46
CA SER A 116 4.37 3.45 -7.63
C SER A 116 3.67 3.00 -6.36
N ILE A 117 4.21 3.41 -5.23
CA ILE A 117 3.61 3.19 -3.91
C ILE A 117 3.20 4.57 -3.39
N ILE A 118 1.92 4.74 -3.08
CA ILE A 118 1.42 6.02 -2.57
C ILE A 118 0.76 5.79 -1.22
N TYR A 119 1.19 6.54 -0.22
CA TYR A 119 0.60 6.48 1.12
C TYR A 119 0.30 7.88 1.64
N GLY A 120 -0.61 7.96 2.61
CA GLY A 120 -0.99 9.24 3.20
C GLY A 120 -0.02 9.67 4.29
N GLN A 121 0.33 10.97 4.28
CA GLN A 121 1.08 11.60 5.35
C GLN A 121 0.09 12.50 6.07
N PRO A 122 -0.29 12.20 7.32
CA PRO A 122 -1.31 12.98 8.02
C PRO A 122 -1.01 14.46 8.01
N ASN A 123 -2.01 15.26 7.64
CA ASN A 123 -1.94 16.73 7.58
C ASN A 123 -0.95 17.29 6.55
N MET A 124 -0.31 16.44 5.76
CA MET A 124 0.71 16.88 4.80
C MET A 124 0.35 16.58 3.34
N GLY A 125 -0.33 15.47 3.10
CA GLY A 125 -0.68 15.06 1.74
C GLY A 125 -0.37 13.61 1.45
N MET A 126 0.03 13.33 0.23
CA MET A 126 0.35 11.99 -0.24
C MET A 126 1.84 11.88 -0.54
N VAL A 127 2.44 10.77 -0.15
CA VAL A 127 3.84 10.48 -0.46
C VAL A 127 3.89 9.44 -1.56
N HIS A 128 4.62 9.74 -2.62
CA HIS A 128 4.82 8.84 -3.75
C HIS A 128 6.24 8.28 -3.72
N VAL A 129 6.35 6.98 -3.65
CA VAL A 129 7.64 6.27 -3.71
C VAL A 129 7.68 5.48 -5.01
N ILE A 130 8.72 5.71 -5.81
CA ILE A 130 8.98 4.89 -6.97
C ILE A 130 9.88 3.75 -6.54
N VAL A 131 9.47 2.51 -6.83
CA VAL A 131 10.22 1.34 -6.43
C VAL A 131 11.50 1.23 -7.28
N THR A 132 12.63 1.26 -6.60
CA THR A 132 13.96 1.10 -7.20
C THR A 132 14.78 0.16 -6.32
N SER A 133 15.93 -0.25 -6.82
CA SER A 133 16.86 -1.03 -5.99
C SER A 133 17.24 -0.28 -4.72
N ALA A 134 17.40 1.04 -4.81
CA ALA A 134 17.74 1.87 -3.66
C ALA A 134 16.60 1.94 -2.65
N THR A 135 15.36 2.14 -3.10
CA THR A 135 14.22 2.19 -2.18
C THR A 135 13.94 0.83 -1.56
N LYS A 136 14.18 -0.25 -2.28
CA LYS A 136 14.08 -1.60 -1.71
C LYS A 136 15.10 -1.81 -0.59
N GLN A 137 16.32 -1.34 -0.80
CA GLN A 137 17.35 -1.43 0.23
C GLN A 137 16.98 -0.58 1.46
N ASP A 138 16.45 0.61 1.25
CA ASP A 138 15.98 1.46 2.35
C ASP A 138 14.87 0.78 3.15
N ALA A 139 13.91 0.16 2.46
CA ALA A 139 12.83 -0.54 3.12
C ALA A 139 13.35 -1.74 3.92
N TRP A 140 14.30 -2.50 3.36
CA TRP A 140 14.91 -3.61 4.05
C TRP A 140 15.64 -3.15 5.32
N ASN A 141 16.39 -2.05 5.23
CA ASN A 141 17.10 -1.50 6.38
C ASN A 141 16.14 -1.08 7.49
N LEU A 142 15.00 -0.49 7.14
CA LEU A 142 13.98 -0.12 8.12
C LEU A 142 13.35 -1.37 8.76
N LEU A 143 13.02 -2.38 7.96
CA LEU A 143 12.46 -3.62 8.47
C LEU A 143 13.44 -4.35 9.39
N SER A 144 14.73 -4.30 9.10
CA SER A 144 15.73 -4.99 9.91
C SER A 144 15.87 -4.39 11.32
N GLN A 145 15.29 -3.22 11.56
CA GLN A 145 15.26 -2.61 12.88
C GLN A 145 14.09 -3.10 13.74
N PHE A 146 13.16 -3.85 13.15
CA PHE A 146 12.03 -4.39 13.89
C PHE A 146 12.46 -5.60 14.71
N ASP A 147 11.80 -5.78 15.86
CA ASP A 147 12.00 -6.98 16.65
C ASP A 147 11.37 -8.17 15.92
N GLY A 148 12.12 -9.26 15.84
CA GLY A 148 11.63 -10.47 15.23
C GLY A 148 12.50 -10.92 14.05
N ASN A 149 12.16 -12.08 13.51
CA ASN A 149 12.90 -12.66 12.41
C ASN A 149 12.26 -12.29 11.08
N ILE A 150 12.82 -11.28 10.43
CA ILE A 150 12.31 -10.79 9.16
C ILE A 150 12.44 -11.85 8.07
N ASP A 151 13.49 -12.65 8.12
CA ASP A 151 13.71 -13.68 7.12
C ASP A 151 12.58 -14.70 7.07
N SER A 152 11.92 -14.94 8.21
CA SER A 152 10.77 -15.84 8.25
C SER A 152 9.51 -15.19 7.67
N ILE A 153 9.45 -13.85 7.68
CA ILE A 153 8.32 -13.11 7.12
C ILE A 153 8.46 -12.96 5.60
N PHE A 154 9.69 -12.86 5.12
CA PHE A 154 9.97 -12.63 3.71
C PHE A 154 10.75 -13.77 3.03
N PRO A 155 10.34 -15.03 3.19
CA PRO A 155 11.03 -16.12 2.49
C PRO A 155 10.86 -16.04 0.98
N MET A 156 9.88 -15.29 0.52
CA MET A 156 9.58 -15.10 -0.88
C MET A 156 10.37 -13.97 -1.54
N ILE A 157 11.19 -13.26 -0.75
CA ILE A 157 12.03 -12.18 -1.24
C ILE A 157 13.46 -12.70 -1.36
N SER A 158 13.73 -13.38 -2.39
CA SER A 158 15.09 -13.87 -2.63
C SER A 158 15.56 -13.45 -4.00
#